data_bbf90988938865332ddcad58581f7e7f
#
_entry.id   bbf90988938865332ddcad58581f7e7f
#
_cell.length_a   1.000
_cell.length_b   1.000
_cell.length_c   1.000
_cell.angle_alpha   90.00
_cell.angle_beta   90.00
_cell.angle_gamma   90.00
#
_symmetry.space_group_name_H-M   'P 1'
#
loop_
_entity.id
_entity.type
_entity.pdbx_description
1 polymer ?
#
loop_
_entity_poly.entity_id
_entity_poly.type
_entity_poly.pdbx_seq_one_letter_code
_entity_poly.pdbx_strand_id
1 'polypeptide(L)'
;AVPTITDDGRTWTIRVKPGIHFADDPAFKGERRELVAEDYVYSLKRVLDPGLQRGGSPVATDLIVGARVVVDAASKPGGRFDYDRVIEGLRALDRYTLQLKLTGANYPVIEDLITNGAVAREVVEAAGGDVRTRAVGTGPYRLKEWKQGSRMILEANADYRALSFPESRDPAQAALVASMRGVKLPQIGAIEIAF
;
A
#
# COMPACT_ATOMS: atom_id res chain seq x y z
N ALA A 1 -1.10 -2.50 13.99
CA ALA A 1 -1.10 -3.65 14.91
C ALA A 1 0.08 -4.55 14.58
N VAL A 2 0.63 -5.24 15.58
CA VAL A 2 1.66 -6.25 15.35
C VAL A 2 1.00 -7.44 14.65
N PRO A 3 1.60 -8.02 13.59
CA PRO A 3 1.06 -9.21 12.95
C PRO A 3 1.01 -10.40 13.92
N THR A 4 0.00 -11.24 13.78
CA THR A 4 -0.02 -12.57 14.43
C THR A 4 0.66 -13.56 13.50
N ILE A 5 1.65 -14.30 14.03
CA ILE A 5 2.45 -15.24 13.26
C ILE A 5 2.24 -16.63 13.85
N THR A 6 1.90 -17.60 13.01
CA THR A 6 1.68 -19.01 13.35
C THR A 6 2.39 -19.94 12.35
N ASP A 7 2.26 -21.24 12.55
CA ASP A 7 2.83 -22.26 11.67
C ASP A 7 4.33 -22.08 11.44
N ASP A 8 5.09 -21.88 12.53
CA ASP A 8 6.55 -21.68 12.50
C ASP A 8 6.98 -20.57 11.54
N GLY A 9 6.24 -19.44 11.54
CA GLY A 9 6.56 -18.28 10.72
C GLY A 9 5.99 -18.31 9.30
N ARG A 10 5.14 -19.27 8.96
CA ARG A 10 4.58 -19.42 7.62
C ARG A 10 3.22 -18.77 7.43
N THR A 11 2.44 -18.57 8.50
CA THR A 11 1.13 -17.92 8.40
C THR A 11 1.17 -16.59 9.13
N TRP A 12 0.90 -15.50 8.39
CA TRP A 12 0.89 -14.14 8.88
C TRP A 12 -0.52 -13.56 8.78
N THR A 13 -1.06 -13.11 9.90
CA THR A 13 -2.35 -12.43 9.94
C THR A 13 -2.14 -10.97 10.36
N ILE A 14 -2.50 -10.06 9.47
CA ILE A 14 -2.21 -8.63 9.57
C ILE A 14 -3.54 -7.87 9.64
N ARG A 15 -3.69 -7.02 10.66
CA ARG A 15 -4.86 -6.16 10.81
C ARG A 15 -4.63 -4.80 10.17
N VAL A 16 -5.43 -4.48 9.17
CA VAL A 16 -5.55 -3.13 8.59
C VAL A 16 -6.34 -2.26 9.57
N LYS A 17 -5.83 -1.07 9.87
CA LYS A 17 -6.51 -0.15 10.78
C LYS A 17 -7.71 0.47 10.06
N PRO A 18 -8.94 0.38 10.61
CA PRO A 18 -10.10 1.06 10.05
C PRO A 18 -9.98 2.59 10.05
N GLY A 19 -10.75 3.27 9.21
CA GLY A 19 -10.82 4.73 9.14
C GLY A 19 -9.64 5.39 8.40
N ILE A 20 -8.81 4.61 7.71
CA ILE A 20 -7.77 5.14 6.82
C ILE A 20 -8.38 5.26 5.42
N HIS A 21 -8.30 6.45 4.81
CA HIS A 21 -8.86 6.72 3.49
C HIS A 21 -7.77 7.07 2.49
N PHE A 22 -7.99 6.69 1.25
CA PHE A 22 -7.21 7.20 0.13
C PHE A 22 -7.49 8.70 -0.06
N ALA A 23 -6.51 9.44 -0.57
CA ALA A 23 -6.74 10.79 -1.05
C ALA A 23 -7.81 10.77 -2.15
N ASP A 24 -8.65 11.81 -2.20
CA ASP A 24 -9.73 11.89 -3.18
C ASP A 24 -9.22 11.77 -4.61
N ASP A 25 -9.98 11.03 -5.44
CA ASP A 25 -9.69 10.80 -6.84
C ASP A 25 -10.99 10.62 -7.64
N PRO A 26 -11.08 11.11 -8.89
CA PRO A 26 -12.28 10.96 -9.73
C PRO A 26 -12.74 9.50 -9.93
N ALA A 27 -11.83 8.50 -9.82
CA ALA A 27 -12.19 7.10 -9.89
C ALA A 27 -13.13 6.65 -8.77
N PHE A 28 -13.15 7.37 -7.64
CA PHE A 28 -14.04 7.08 -6.51
C PHE A 28 -15.42 7.72 -6.64
N LYS A 29 -15.67 8.49 -7.71
CA LYS A 29 -16.99 9.10 -8.02
C LYS A 29 -17.57 9.97 -6.88
N GLY A 30 -16.70 10.62 -6.11
CA GLY A 30 -17.06 11.48 -4.98
C GLY A 30 -17.27 10.73 -3.65
N GLU A 31 -17.03 9.41 -3.61
CA GLU A 31 -17.10 8.64 -2.38
C GLU A 31 -15.74 8.62 -1.65
N ARG A 32 -15.76 8.72 -0.32
CA ARG A 32 -14.56 8.54 0.49
C ARG A 32 -14.15 7.07 0.51
N ARG A 33 -13.08 6.76 -0.22
CA ARG A 33 -12.60 5.38 -0.40
C ARG A 33 -11.71 4.95 0.78
N GLU A 34 -12.24 4.08 1.63
CA GLU A 34 -11.49 3.53 2.75
C GLU A 34 -10.53 2.43 2.31
N LEU A 35 -9.33 2.43 2.91
CA LEU A 35 -8.34 1.35 2.74
C LEU A 35 -8.81 0.08 3.43
N VAL A 36 -8.85 -1.02 2.70
CA VAL A 36 -9.28 -2.33 3.19
C VAL A 36 -8.24 -3.41 2.90
N ALA A 37 -8.42 -4.60 3.46
CA ALA A 37 -7.48 -5.72 3.28
C ALA A 37 -7.37 -6.16 1.81
N GLU A 38 -8.45 -6.07 1.04
CA GLU A 38 -8.44 -6.41 -0.39
C GLU A 38 -7.55 -5.49 -1.23
N ASP A 39 -7.32 -4.23 -0.82
CA ASP A 39 -6.39 -3.33 -1.51
C ASP A 39 -4.94 -3.85 -1.42
N TYR A 40 -4.58 -4.45 -0.28
CA TYR A 40 -3.28 -5.11 -0.14
C TYR A 40 -3.20 -6.40 -0.97
N VAL A 41 -4.28 -7.21 -1.01
CA VAL A 41 -4.35 -8.40 -1.87
C VAL A 41 -4.14 -8.00 -3.33
N TYR A 42 -4.86 -6.99 -3.81
CA TYR A 42 -4.71 -6.48 -5.16
C TYR A 42 -3.28 -5.96 -5.44
N SER A 43 -2.72 -5.18 -4.51
CA SER A 43 -1.39 -4.62 -4.67
C SER A 43 -0.30 -5.70 -4.72
N LEU A 44 -0.41 -6.73 -3.89
CA LEU A 44 0.52 -7.87 -3.91
C LEU A 44 0.35 -8.72 -5.18
N LYS A 45 -0.87 -8.86 -5.71
CA LYS A 45 -1.08 -9.47 -7.02
C LYS A 45 -0.37 -8.69 -8.13
N ARG A 46 -0.32 -7.36 -8.05
CA ARG A 46 0.47 -6.54 -8.98
C ARG A 46 1.96 -6.78 -8.88
N VAL A 47 2.48 -7.06 -7.68
CA VAL A 47 3.90 -7.47 -7.49
C VAL A 47 4.18 -8.82 -8.14
N LEU A 48 3.18 -9.70 -8.23
CA LEU A 48 3.30 -11.02 -8.87
C LEU A 48 3.14 -10.99 -10.40
N ASP A 49 2.52 -9.94 -10.95
CA ASP A 49 2.16 -9.87 -12.37
C ASP A 49 3.41 -9.76 -13.28
N PRO A 50 3.72 -10.81 -14.08
CA PRO A 50 4.86 -10.79 -14.99
C PRO A 50 4.67 -9.82 -16.17
N GLY A 51 3.45 -9.38 -16.45
CA GLY A 51 3.12 -8.44 -17.53
C GLY A 51 3.42 -6.98 -17.19
N LEU A 52 3.70 -6.64 -15.92
CA LEU A 52 4.09 -5.30 -15.54
C LEU A 52 5.57 -5.03 -15.81
N GLN A 53 5.96 -3.76 -15.95
CA GLN A 53 7.29 -3.32 -16.36
C GLN A 53 8.47 -3.90 -15.55
N ARG A 54 8.23 -4.33 -14.32
CA ARG A 54 9.23 -4.97 -13.46
C ARG A 54 9.28 -6.49 -13.61
N GLY A 55 8.41 -7.09 -14.44
CA GLY A 55 8.41 -8.51 -14.72
C GLY A 55 7.94 -9.41 -13.56
N GLY A 56 7.25 -8.86 -12.59
CA GLY A 56 6.86 -9.57 -11.36
C GLY A 56 8.03 -9.78 -10.38
N SER A 57 7.74 -10.39 -9.23
CA SER A 57 8.73 -10.74 -8.21
C SER A 57 8.91 -12.27 -8.14
N PRO A 58 10.05 -12.84 -8.61
CA PRO A 58 10.30 -14.27 -8.45
C PRO A 58 10.28 -14.72 -7.00
N VAL A 59 10.83 -13.91 -6.09
CA VAL A 59 10.85 -14.22 -4.65
C VAL A 59 9.45 -14.33 -4.09
N ALA A 60 8.58 -13.35 -4.36
CA ALA A 60 7.19 -13.39 -3.90
C ALA A 60 6.41 -14.55 -4.55
N THR A 61 6.70 -14.86 -5.83
CA THR A 61 6.08 -15.96 -6.56
C THR A 61 6.40 -17.32 -5.92
N ASP A 62 7.63 -17.53 -5.47
CA ASP A 62 8.04 -18.77 -4.83
C ASP A 62 7.58 -18.87 -3.39
N LEU A 63 7.47 -17.74 -2.72
CA LEU A 63 7.22 -17.68 -1.30
C LEU A 63 5.74 -17.74 -0.96
N ILE A 64 4.85 -17.11 -1.76
CA ILE A 64 3.41 -17.09 -1.49
C ILE A 64 2.77 -18.39 -1.99
N VAL A 65 2.11 -19.13 -1.11
CA VAL A 65 1.45 -20.41 -1.44
C VAL A 65 0.45 -20.20 -2.59
N GLY A 66 0.59 -20.96 -3.66
CA GLY A 66 -0.30 -20.95 -4.82
C GLY A 66 -0.04 -19.81 -5.82
N ALA A 67 0.92 -18.89 -5.56
CA ALA A 67 1.21 -17.79 -6.49
C ALA A 67 1.82 -18.28 -7.81
N ARG A 68 2.73 -19.25 -7.77
CA ARG A 68 3.41 -19.79 -8.96
C ARG A 68 2.43 -20.24 -10.04
N VAL A 69 1.35 -20.94 -9.68
CA VAL A 69 0.36 -21.44 -10.65
C VAL A 69 -0.29 -20.30 -11.44
N VAL A 70 -0.52 -19.15 -10.78
CA VAL A 70 -1.14 -17.97 -11.40
C VAL A 70 -0.13 -17.25 -12.28
N VAL A 71 1.10 -17.08 -11.81
CA VAL A 71 2.20 -16.43 -12.55
C VAL A 71 2.58 -17.24 -13.78
N ASP A 72 2.74 -18.56 -13.67
CA ASP A 72 3.09 -19.43 -14.81
C ASP A 72 2.00 -19.41 -15.88
N ALA A 73 0.73 -19.34 -15.48
CA ALA A 73 -0.37 -19.20 -16.45
C ALA A 73 -0.33 -17.87 -17.18
N ALA A 74 -0.02 -16.78 -16.49
CA ALA A 74 0.10 -15.44 -17.06
C ALA A 74 1.34 -15.28 -17.96
N SER A 75 2.41 -16.03 -17.68
CA SER A 75 3.68 -15.97 -18.42
C SER A 75 3.66 -16.72 -19.76
N LYS A 76 2.60 -17.48 -20.06
CA LYS A 76 2.47 -18.19 -21.35
C LYS A 76 2.24 -17.19 -22.48
N PRO A 77 2.62 -17.53 -23.75
CA PRO A 77 2.29 -16.69 -24.89
C PRO A 77 0.80 -16.35 -24.95
N GLY A 78 0.47 -15.05 -24.98
CA GLY A 78 -0.91 -14.56 -24.93
C GLY A 78 -1.58 -14.64 -23.56
N GLY A 79 -0.88 -15.12 -22.53
CA GLY A 79 -1.35 -15.13 -21.14
C GLY A 79 -1.54 -13.72 -20.59
N ARG A 80 -2.47 -13.61 -19.62
CA ARG A 80 -2.68 -12.38 -18.85
C ARG A 80 -2.84 -12.74 -17.38
N PHE A 81 -2.36 -11.85 -16.52
CA PHE A 81 -2.52 -12.03 -15.08
C PHE A 81 -4.00 -11.79 -14.68
N ASP A 82 -4.59 -12.80 -14.08
CA ASP A 82 -5.98 -12.72 -13.61
C ASP A 82 -6.01 -12.20 -12.16
N TYR A 83 -6.37 -10.93 -12.02
CA TYR A 83 -6.46 -10.27 -10.71
C TYR A 83 -7.64 -10.74 -9.85
N ASP A 84 -8.62 -11.41 -10.45
CA ASP A 84 -9.80 -11.93 -9.73
C ASP A 84 -9.58 -13.37 -9.24
N ARG A 85 -8.58 -14.05 -9.79
CA ARG A 85 -8.22 -15.41 -9.36
C ARG A 85 -7.74 -15.44 -7.91
N VAL A 86 -8.31 -16.35 -7.13
CA VAL A 86 -7.91 -16.57 -5.74
C VAL A 86 -6.51 -17.20 -5.69
N ILE A 87 -5.63 -16.63 -4.89
CA ILE A 87 -4.32 -17.20 -4.53
C ILE A 87 -4.43 -17.69 -3.09
N GLU A 88 -4.16 -18.98 -2.86
CA GLU A 88 -4.36 -19.61 -1.55
C GLU A 88 -3.63 -18.88 -0.42
N GLY A 89 -2.39 -18.51 -0.65
CA GLY A 89 -1.53 -17.84 0.31
C GLY A 89 -1.72 -16.33 0.42
N LEU A 90 -2.71 -15.75 -0.27
CA LEU A 90 -2.92 -14.30 -0.29
C LEU A 90 -4.42 -14.00 -0.25
N ARG A 91 -4.96 -13.68 0.92
CA ARG A 91 -6.39 -13.50 1.12
C ARG A 91 -6.73 -12.35 2.06
N ALA A 92 -7.81 -11.66 1.76
CA ALA A 92 -8.56 -10.90 2.76
C ALA A 92 -9.54 -11.86 3.44
N LEU A 93 -9.40 -12.08 4.75
CA LEU A 93 -10.29 -12.94 5.53
C LEU A 93 -11.60 -12.21 5.87
N ASP A 94 -11.49 -10.90 6.08
CA ASP A 94 -12.58 -9.95 6.25
C ASP A 94 -12.13 -8.57 5.74
N ARG A 95 -12.98 -7.55 5.88
CA ARG A 95 -12.71 -6.19 5.39
C ARG A 95 -11.35 -5.64 5.85
N TYR A 96 -10.86 -6.02 7.02
CA TYR A 96 -9.66 -5.45 7.64
C TYR A 96 -8.60 -6.49 8.02
N THR A 97 -8.75 -7.73 7.62
CA THR A 97 -7.80 -8.79 7.95
C THR A 97 -7.19 -9.40 6.71
N LEU A 98 -5.90 -9.12 6.50
CA LEU A 98 -5.07 -9.75 5.49
C LEU A 98 -4.40 -10.99 6.06
N GLN A 99 -4.42 -12.09 5.34
CA GLN A 99 -3.65 -13.30 5.64
C GLN A 99 -2.68 -13.62 4.51
N LEU A 100 -1.44 -13.88 4.91
CA LEU A 100 -0.40 -14.41 4.04
C LEU A 100 -0.02 -15.81 4.52
N LYS A 101 0.02 -16.79 3.61
CA LYS A 101 0.60 -18.12 3.84
C LYS A 101 1.82 -18.29 2.95
N LEU A 102 2.93 -18.63 3.56
CA LEU A 102 4.22 -18.76 2.93
C LEU A 102 4.61 -20.23 2.81
N THR A 103 5.39 -20.57 1.78
CA THR A 103 5.95 -21.90 1.57
C THR A 103 7.03 -22.25 2.60
N GLY A 104 7.66 -21.23 3.19
CA GLY A 104 8.67 -21.33 4.24
C GLY A 104 8.69 -20.07 5.10
N ALA A 105 9.26 -20.16 6.30
CA ALA A 105 9.45 -18.99 7.15
C ALA A 105 10.41 -18.00 6.48
N ASN A 106 9.96 -16.76 6.29
CA ASN A 106 10.78 -15.70 5.73
C ASN A 106 10.36 -14.35 6.34
N TYR A 107 11.05 -13.96 7.40
CA TYR A 107 10.77 -12.70 8.11
C TYR A 107 11.10 -11.44 7.28
N PRO A 108 12.19 -11.39 6.50
CA PRO A 108 12.49 -10.23 5.65
C PRO A 108 11.43 -9.93 4.59
N VAL A 109 10.69 -10.92 4.11
CA VAL A 109 9.65 -10.70 3.09
C VAL A 109 8.57 -9.75 3.55
N ILE A 110 8.32 -9.66 4.83
CA ILE A 110 7.32 -8.75 5.39
C ILE A 110 7.72 -7.29 5.16
N GLU A 111 8.99 -6.94 5.25
CA GLU A 111 9.47 -5.60 4.94
C GLU A 111 9.18 -5.25 3.48
N ASP A 112 9.46 -6.16 2.55
CA ASP A 112 9.19 -5.96 1.12
C ASP A 112 7.68 -5.80 0.85
N LEU A 113 6.84 -6.61 1.50
CA LEU A 113 5.39 -6.54 1.34
C LEU A 113 4.78 -5.26 1.94
N ILE A 114 5.31 -4.79 3.08
CA ILE A 114 4.87 -3.55 3.73
C ILE A 114 5.32 -2.33 2.94
N THR A 115 6.52 -2.33 2.38
CA THR A 115 7.07 -1.19 1.62
C THR A 115 6.38 -0.99 0.27
N ASN A 116 5.77 -2.02 -0.31
CA ASN A 116 5.03 -1.89 -1.57
C ASN A 116 3.73 -1.08 -1.46
N GLY A 117 3.24 -0.80 -0.26
CA GLY A 117 2.03 -0.01 -0.04
C GLY A 117 0.77 -0.61 -0.69
N ALA A 118 -0.39 -0.04 -0.39
CA ALA A 118 -1.64 -0.42 -1.01
C ALA A 118 -2.06 0.62 -2.06
N VAL A 119 -2.59 0.16 -3.20
CA VAL A 119 -3.20 1.00 -4.25
C VAL A 119 -4.67 0.62 -4.41
N ALA A 120 -5.49 1.60 -4.69
CA ALA A 120 -6.90 1.36 -4.99
C ALA A 120 -7.04 0.83 -6.43
N ARG A 121 -7.72 -0.32 -6.59
CA ARG A 121 -7.93 -0.97 -7.89
C ARG A 121 -8.59 -0.05 -8.91
N GLU A 122 -9.57 0.71 -8.47
CA GLU A 122 -10.36 1.63 -9.30
C GLU A 122 -9.46 2.71 -9.93
N VAL A 123 -8.48 3.21 -9.19
CA VAL A 123 -7.52 4.21 -9.68
C VAL A 123 -6.57 3.60 -10.71
N VAL A 124 -6.09 2.38 -10.44
CA VAL A 124 -5.21 1.66 -11.36
C VAL A 124 -5.90 1.36 -12.69
N GLU A 125 -7.14 0.86 -12.63
CA GLU A 125 -7.94 0.56 -13.83
C GLU A 125 -8.27 1.82 -14.63
N ALA A 126 -8.66 2.92 -13.95
CA ALA A 126 -8.92 4.21 -14.60
C ALA A 126 -7.66 4.84 -15.23
N ALA A 127 -6.47 4.48 -14.73
CA ALA A 127 -5.18 4.90 -15.28
C ALA A 127 -4.64 3.94 -16.37
N GLY A 128 -5.42 2.95 -16.81
CA GLY A 128 -4.97 1.94 -17.78
C GLY A 128 -3.81 1.08 -17.28
N GLY A 129 -3.67 0.91 -15.97
CA GLY A 129 -2.61 0.14 -15.31
C GLY A 129 -1.36 0.94 -14.94
N ASP A 130 -1.16 2.13 -15.50
CA ASP A 130 0.00 2.99 -15.23
C ASP A 130 -0.34 4.09 -14.22
N VAL A 131 0.11 3.91 -13.00
CA VAL A 131 -0.10 4.86 -11.88
C VAL A 131 1.10 5.77 -11.59
N ARG A 132 2.12 5.78 -12.45
CA ARG A 132 3.35 6.55 -12.22
C ARG A 132 3.10 8.05 -12.09
N THR A 133 2.16 8.58 -12.86
CA THR A 133 1.79 10.00 -12.84
C THR A 133 0.51 10.28 -12.04
N ARG A 134 -0.15 9.25 -11.53
CA ARG A 134 -1.40 9.33 -10.78
C ARG A 134 -1.28 8.56 -9.46
N ALA A 135 -0.40 9.05 -8.60
CA ALA A 135 -0.16 8.43 -7.29
C ALA A 135 -1.27 8.84 -6.31
N VAL A 136 -2.21 7.92 -6.06
CA VAL A 136 -3.26 8.08 -5.05
C VAL A 136 -2.96 7.15 -3.88
N GLY A 137 -2.70 7.71 -2.72
CA GLY A 137 -2.31 6.98 -1.53
C GLY A 137 -3.04 7.44 -0.29
N THR A 138 -2.66 6.89 0.86
CA THR A 138 -3.24 7.19 2.17
C THR A 138 -2.30 8.06 3.03
N GLY A 139 -1.28 8.65 2.41
CA GLY A 139 -0.24 9.43 3.07
C GLY A 139 -0.67 10.85 3.45
N PRO A 140 0.18 11.57 4.21
CA PRO A 140 -0.09 12.95 4.62
C PRO A 140 -0.04 13.95 3.48
N TYR A 141 0.55 13.57 2.36
CA TYR A 141 0.62 14.38 1.14
C TYR A 141 0.08 13.61 -0.05
N ARG A 142 -0.49 14.34 -1.02
CA ARG A 142 -0.90 13.84 -2.32
C ARG A 142 -0.14 14.52 -3.44
N LEU A 143 0.08 13.82 -4.55
CA LEU A 143 0.70 14.37 -5.74
C LEU A 143 -0.27 15.37 -6.40
N LYS A 144 0.14 16.63 -6.48
CA LYS A 144 -0.60 17.69 -7.17
C LYS A 144 -0.15 17.85 -8.61
N GLU A 145 1.16 17.87 -8.81
CA GLU A 145 1.76 18.05 -10.14
C GLU A 145 3.09 17.30 -10.20
N TRP A 146 3.35 16.67 -11.33
CA TRP A 146 4.68 16.14 -11.64
C TRP A 146 5.04 16.46 -13.09
N LYS A 147 6.03 17.34 -13.26
CA LYS A 147 6.70 17.61 -14.53
C LYS A 147 8.05 16.92 -14.53
N GLN A 148 8.16 15.83 -15.27
CA GLN A 148 9.39 15.02 -15.35
C GLN A 148 10.58 15.90 -15.73
N GLY A 149 11.71 15.74 -15.02
CA GLY A 149 12.93 16.50 -15.24
C GLY A 149 12.85 18.00 -14.87
N SER A 150 11.78 18.44 -14.18
CA SER A 150 11.59 19.83 -13.79
C SER A 150 11.20 19.94 -12.32
N ARG A 151 9.95 19.54 -11.97
CA ARG A 151 9.47 19.68 -10.59
C ARG A 151 8.37 18.69 -10.23
N MET A 152 8.24 18.43 -8.94
CA MET A 152 7.12 17.74 -8.33
C MET A 152 6.51 18.62 -7.24
N ILE A 153 5.18 18.74 -7.22
CA ILE A 153 4.45 19.45 -6.18
C ILE A 153 3.59 18.45 -5.43
N LEU A 154 3.80 18.38 -4.13
CA LEU A 154 2.98 17.65 -3.20
C LEU A 154 2.15 18.64 -2.39
N GLU A 155 0.88 18.37 -2.16
CA GLU A 155 0.03 19.16 -1.28
C GLU A 155 -0.49 18.33 -0.11
N ALA A 156 -0.77 18.98 1.01
CA ALA A 156 -1.30 18.34 2.19
C ALA A 156 -2.61 17.61 1.86
N ASN A 157 -2.71 16.35 2.27
CA ASN A 157 -3.91 15.55 2.13
C ASN A 157 -4.90 15.94 3.24
N ALA A 158 -5.99 16.60 2.89
CA ALA A 158 -7.03 17.04 3.83
C ALA A 158 -7.71 15.85 4.54
N ASP A 159 -7.78 14.69 3.86
CA ASP A 159 -8.38 13.45 4.36
C ASP A 159 -7.40 12.58 5.15
N TYR A 160 -6.17 13.06 5.34
CA TYR A 160 -5.19 12.30 6.13
C TYR A 160 -5.71 12.03 7.53
N ARG A 161 -5.51 10.79 7.99
CA ARG A 161 -5.92 10.38 9.33
C ARG A 161 -5.36 11.31 10.40
N ALA A 162 -6.16 11.61 11.41
CA ALA A 162 -5.70 12.39 12.54
C ALA A 162 -4.56 11.64 13.27
N LEU A 163 -3.36 12.21 13.18
CA LEU A 163 -2.22 11.81 14.00
C LEU A 163 -1.90 12.94 14.94
N SER A 164 -1.78 12.61 16.21
CA SER A 164 -1.25 13.52 17.22
C SER A 164 0.28 13.52 17.15
N PHE A 165 0.88 14.62 17.49
CA PHE A 165 2.33 14.68 17.68
C PHE A 165 2.72 13.67 18.78
N PRO A 166 3.77 12.85 18.57
CA PRO A 166 4.15 11.83 19.54
C PRO A 166 4.60 12.45 20.86
N GLU A 167 4.24 11.81 21.97
CA GLU A 167 4.81 12.19 23.26
C GLU A 167 6.27 11.76 23.34
N SER A 168 7.10 12.60 23.99
CA SER A 168 8.48 12.28 24.30
C SER A 168 8.68 12.16 25.81
N ARG A 169 9.51 11.19 26.20
CA ARG A 169 9.97 11.07 27.60
C ARG A 169 11.21 11.92 27.89
N ASP A 170 11.79 12.55 26.86
CA ASP A 170 12.95 13.43 27.00
C ASP A 170 12.50 14.80 27.54
N PRO A 171 12.96 15.22 28.74
CA PRO A 171 12.63 16.53 29.30
C PRO A 171 13.01 17.70 28.41
N ALA A 172 14.08 17.57 27.60
CA ALA A 172 14.52 18.60 26.67
C ALA A 172 13.49 18.89 25.56
N GLN A 173 12.62 17.93 25.27
CA GLN A 173 11.57 18.04 24.25
C GLN A 173 10.21 18.46 24.84
N ALA A 174 10.08 18.62 26.15
CA ALA A 174 8.80 18.87 26.81
C ALA A 174 8.08 20.13 26.28
N ALA A 175 8.83 21.22 26.05
CA ALA A 175 8.28 22.47 25.52
C ALA A 175 7.77 22.29 24.07
N LEU A 176 8.53 21.59 23.22
CA LEU A 176 8.11 21.28 21.85
C LEU A 176 6.85 20.39 21.83
N VAL A 177 6.83 19.31 22.61
CA VAL A 177 5.68 18.42 22.72
C VAL A 177 4.44 19.18 23.19
N ALA A 178 4.59 20.06 24.19
CA ALA A 178 3.50 20.88 24.67
C ALA A 178 2.94 21.84 23.59
N SER A 179 3.81 22.47 22.80
CA SER A 179 3.41 23.37 21.71
C SER A 179 2.71 22.64 20.55
N MET A 180 3.02 21.36 20.36
CA MET A 180 2.45 20.53 19.28
C MET A 180 1.25 19.68 19.72
N ARG A 181 0.86 19.76 20.98
CA ARG A 181 -0.26 18.98 21.50
C ARG A 181 -1.58 19.40 20.84
N GLY A 182 -2.27 18.44 20.24
CA GLY A 182 -3.54 18.65 19.53
C GLY A 182 -3.41 19.25 18.14
N VAL A 183 -2.19 19.51 17.68
CA VAL A 183 -1.94 20.01 16.32
C VAL A 183 -2.17 18.89 15.32
N LYS A 184 -3.03 19.14 14.32
CA LYS A 184 -3.30 18.20 13.22
C LYS A 184 -2.11 18.18 12.25
N LEU A 185 -1.63 17.00 11.89
CA LEU A 185 -0.60 16.80 10.87
C LEU A 185 -1.23 16.48 9.50
N PRO A 186 -0.58 16.86 8.37
CA PRO A 186 0.67 17.62 8.27
C PRO A 186 0.47 19.14 8.47
N GLN A 187 1.50 19.84 8.96
CA GLN A 187 1.49 21.29 9.14
C GLN A 187 1.99 22.06 7.91
N ILE A 188 2.79 21.42 7.06
CA ILE A 188 3.27 22.01 5.81
C ILE A 188 2.20 21.82 4.75
N GLY A 189 1.68 22.90 4.18
CA GLY A 189 0.59 22.86 3.21
C GLY A 189 1.01 22.32 1.84
N ALA A 190 2.23 22.64 1.39
CA ALA A 190 2.76 22.19 0.11
C ALA A 190 4.28 21.98 0.18
N ILE A 191 4.78 21.04 -0.63
CA ILE A 191 6.21 20.74 -0.80
C ILE A 191 6.50 20.79 -2.30
N GLU A 192 7.44 21.65 -2.71
CA GLU A 192 7.94 21.69 -4.08
C GLU A 192 9.35 21.07 -4.11
N ILE A 193 9.55 20.12 -5.01
CA ILE A 193 10.82 19.45 -5.26
C ILE A 193 11.22 19.77 -6.70
N ALA A 194 12.34 20.49 -6.87
CA ALA A 194 12.97 20.78 -8.16
C ALA A 194 14.02 19.72 -8.49
N PHE A 195 14.20 19.39 -9.78
CA PHE A 195 15.16 18.40 -10.28
C PHE A 195 16.15 19.05 -11.22
#